data_97c9b09bc9d6ab2c910eb61bb8157438
#
_entry.id   97c9b09bc9d6ab2c910eb61bb8157438
#
_cell.length_a   1.000
_cell.length_b   1.000
_cell.length_c   1.000
_cell.angle_alpha   90.00
_cell.angle_beta   90.00
_cell.angle_gamma   90.00
#
_symmetry.space_group_name_H-M   'P 1'
#
loop_
_entity.id
_entity.type
_entity.pdbx_description
1 polymer ?
#
loop_
_entity_poly.entity_id
_entity_poly.type
_entity_poly.pdbx_seq_one_letter_code
_entity_poly.pdbx_strand_id
1 'polypeptide(L)'
;MPVTVTVTVTDTGRVTVIDLNADLAEHDMLTVEDLALLDHVTSASLACGFHAGGPAVMRASAAACVARGVAIGAHVSYRDRIGFGRRALDQTPGRLAADVVEQWEALVAEVAAEGGTVTYVKPHGALYHRVAADPEVAAAVVGALRGRCGVVVAPPASALAAPARAAGIRVVTEGFCDRGYDARGRLVARGRPGALVEDLAGVRAQARSLAVERGVATVDGDWVALEVETLCVHGDHPGAGMRAQAAREALDLGGVEVRSFAGPGGRDPVTR
;
A
#
# COMPACT_ATOMS: atom_id res chain seq x y z
N MET A 1 -35.85 -23.22 11.43
CA MET A 1 -36.30 -21.89 10.96
C MET A 1 -35.07 -21.17 10.46
N PRO A 2 -34.96 -20.77 9.19
CA PRO A 2 -33.82 -19.97 8.72
C PRO A 2 -33.94 -18.55 9.27
N VAL A 3 -32.88 -18.06 9.91
CA VAL A 3 -32.78 -16.68 10.35
C VAL A 3 -32.42 -15.84 9.14
N THR A 4 -33.38 -15.06 8.65
CA THR A 4 -33.14 -14.10 7.58
C THR A 4 -32.50 -12.87 8.22
N VAL A 5 -31.18 -12.69 8.01
CA VAL A 5 -30.48 -11.46 8.40
C VAL A 5 -30.80 -10.40 7.34
N THR A 6 -31.68 -9.48 7.66
CA THR A 6 -31.94 -8.30 6.82
C THR A 6 -30.82 -7.29 7.08
N VAL A 7 -29.86 -7.18 6.17
CA VAL A 7 -28.87 -6.11 6.20
C VAL A 7 -29.57 -4.83 5.73
N THR A 8 -29.85 -3.94 6.67
CA THR A 8 -30.35 -2.60 6.34
C THR A 8 -29.15 -1.76 5.88
N VAL A 9 -28.98 -1.61 4.57
CA VAL A 9 -28.05 -0.62 4.01
C VAL A 9 -28.65 0.75 4.27
N THR A 10 -28.08 1.51 5.21
CA THR A 10 -28.39 2.93 5.36
C THR A 10 -27.62 3.67 4.25
N ASP A 11 -28.28 3.81 3.11
CA ASP A 11 -27.80 4.64 2.00
C ASP A 11 -27.82 6.11 2.43
N THR A 12 -26.66 6.66 2.77
CA THR A 12 -26.47 8.09 3.03
C THR A 12 -26.20 8.89 1.75
N GLY A 13 -26.36 8.30 0.57
CA GLY A 13 -26.13 8.94 -0.73
C GLY A 13 -24.64 9.32 -0.99
N ARG A 14 -23.74 8.90 -0.15
CA ARG A 14 -22.31 9.17 -0.29
C ARG A 14 -21.61 8.01 -0.99
N VAL A 15 -21.09 8.25 -2.17
CA VAL A 15 -20.25 7.26 -2.87
C VAL A 15 -19.04 6.92 -2.02
N THR A 16 -18.82 5.64 -1.75
CA THR A 16 -17.59 5.19 -1.09
C THR A 16 -16.43 5.36 -2.08
N VAL A 17 -15.38 6.05 -1.65
CA VAL A 17 -14.15 6.24 -2.44
C VAL A 17 -13.04 5.46 -1.79
N ILE A 18 -12.28 4.69 -2.57
CA ILE A 18 -11.10 3.97 -2.11
C ILE A 18 -10.00 4.02 -3.16
N ASP A 19 -8.74 3.98 -2.75
CA ASP A 19 -7.61 3.79 -3.64
C ASP A 19 -7.28 2.29 -3.78
N LEU A 20 -6.85 1.87 -4.95
CA LEU A 20 -6.28 0.55 -5.19
C LEU A 20 -4.81 0.70 -5.54
N ASN A 21 -3.93 0.14 -4.73
CA ASN A 21 -2.49 0.25 -4.90
C ASN A 21 -1.82 -1.10 -5.13
N ALA A 22 -0.61 -1.06 -5.67
CA ALA A 22 0.24 -2.23 -5.78
C ALA A 22 1.71 -1.88 -5.56
N ASP A 23 2.49 -2.90 -5.16
CA ASP A 23 3.93 -2.82 -5.09
C ASP A 23 4.54 -3.17 -6.44
N LEU A 24 5.51 -2.37 -6.91
CA LEU A 24 6.08 -2.44 -8.25
C LEU A 24 7.60 -2.25 -8.23
N ALA A 25 8.24 -2.47 -9.39
CA ALA A 25 9.70 -2.40 -9.54
C ALA A 25 10.46 -3.39 -8.62
N GLU A 26 9.82 -4.50 -8.27
CA GLU A 26 10.40 -5.54 -7.40
C GLU A 26 11.15 -6.63 -8.17
N HIS A 27 11.28 -6.47 -9.48
CA HIS A 27 12.07 -7.29 -10.40
C HIS A 27 13.30 -6.52 -10.93
N ASP A 28 14.18 -7.20 -11.67
CA ASP A 28 15.33 -6.54 -12.30
C ASP A 28 14.95 -5.71 -13.52
N MET A 29 13.75 -5.93 -14.07
CA MET A 29 13.17 -5.17 -15.18
C MET A 29 11.65 -5.05 -15.01
N LEU A 30 11.06 -4.07 -15.67
CA LEU A 30 9.59 -3.94 -15.78
C LEU A 30 9.05 -5.11 -16.60
N THR A 31 8.12 -5.86 -16.03
CA THR A 31 7.54 -7.07 -16.62
C THR A 31 6.20 -6.81 -17.29
N VAL A 32 5.72 -7.75 -18.10
CA VAL A 32 4.36 -7.72 -18.66
C VAL A 32 3.31 -7.81 -17.54
N GLU A 33 3.60 -8.54 -16.48
CA GLU A 33 2.75 -8.66 -15.28
C GLU A 33 2.62 -7.31 -14.56
N ASP A 34 3.73 -6.56 -14.42
CA ASP A 34 3.72 -5.22 -13.85
C ASP A 34 2.83 -4.26 -14.67
N LEU A 35 2.91 -4.35 -15.99
CA LEU A 35 2.07 -3.53 -16.88
C LEU A 35 0.60 -3.89 -16.76
N ALA A 36 0.27 -5.18 -16.73
CA ALA A 36 -1.11 -5.66 -16.53
C ALA A 36 -1.67 -5.21 -15.17
N LEU A 37 -0.85 -5.18 -14.13
CA LEU A 37 -1.23 -4.72 -12.81
C LEU A 37 -1.52 -3.21 -12.81
N LEU A 38 -0.68 -2.41 -13.49
CA LEU A 38 -0.85 -0.95 -13.62
C LEU A 38 -2.14 -0.55 -14.34
N ASP A 39 -2.73 -1.41 -15.17
CA ASP A 39 -3.99 -1.12 -15.86
C ASP A 39 -5.21 -1.12 -14.91
N HIS A 40 -5.05 -1.62 -13.68
CA HIS A 40 -6.15 -1.77 -12.72
C HIS A 40 -6.01 -0.93 -11.44
N VAL A 41 -4.80 -0.42 -11.13
CA VAL A 41 -4.54 0.33 -9.90
C VAL A 41 -4.53 1.85 -10.12
N THR A 42 -4.69 2.59 -9.03
CA THR A 42 -4.68 4.07 -9.05
C THR A 42 -3.43 4.66 -8.40
N SER A 43 -2.68 3.85 -7.66
CA SER A 43 -1.35 4.20 -7.13
C SER A 43 -0.41 2.99 -7.14
N ALA A 44 0.89 3.24 -7.22
CA ALA A 44 1.93 2.22 -7.23
C ALA A 44 3.11 2.63 -6.35
N SER A 45 3.56 1.71 -5.50
CA SER A 45 4.71 1.88 -4.62
C SER A 45 5.93 1.25 -5.28
N LEU A 46 6.90 2.06 -5.74
CA LEU A 46 8.06 1.57 -6.47
C LEU A 46 9.21 1.23 -5.53
N ALA A 47 9.77 0.02 -5.67
CA ALA A 47 10.95 -0.41 -4.93
C ALA A 47 12.14 0.52 -5.22
N CYS A 48 12.86 0.91 -4.17
CA CYS A 48 13.87 1.96 -4.20
C CYS A 48 15.31 1.42 -4.10
N GLY A 49 15.57 0.19 -4.58
CA GLY A 49 16.90 -0.39 -4.69
C GLY A 49 17.42 -1.15 -3.46
N PHE A 50 16.76 -1.03 -2.29
CA PHE A 50 17.26 -1.66 -1.06
C PHE A 50 16.83 -3.12 -0.90
N HIS A 51 15.57 -3.44 -1.12
CA HIS A 51 15.09 -4.83 -1.10
C HIS A 51 14.98 -5.41 -2.51
N ALA A 52 14.65 -4.56 -3.48
CA ALA A 52 14.50 -4.90 -4.88
C ALA A 52 14.68 -3.64 -5.74
N GLY A 53 14.59 -3.79 -7.04
CA GLY A 53 14.70 -2.67 -7.97
C GLY A 53 16.13 -2.18 -8.19
N GLY A 54 16.23 -1.08 -8.90
CA GLY A 54 17.44 -0.35 -9.27
C GLY A 54 17.10 0.79 -10.22
N PRO A 55 18.03 1.69 -10.56
CA PRO A 55 17.73 2.90 -11.34
C PRO A 55 16.98 2.62 -12.64
N ALA A 56 17.37 1.61 -13.40
CA ALA A 56 16.76 1.29 -14.70
C ALA A 56 15.28 0.86 -14.56
N VAL A 57 14.97 -0.04 -13.62
CA VAL A 57 13.58 -0.48 -13.43
C VAL A 57 12.74 0.57 -12.72
N MET A 58 13.31 1.36 -11.80
CA MET A 58 12.62 2.54 -11.22
C MET A 58 12.16 3.49 -12.32
N ARG A 59 13.07 3.85 -13.24
CA ARG A 59 12.77 4.74 -14.36
C ARG A 59 11.71 4.15 -15.30
N ALA A 60 11.86 2.89 -15.71
CA ALA A 60 10.89 2.23 -16.58
C ALA A 60 9.49 2.14 -15.95
N SER A 61 9.43 1.82 -14.66
CA SER A 61 8.17 1.78 -13.90
C SER A 61 7.56 3.17 -13.72
N ALA A 62 8.40 4.19 -13.48
CA ALA A 62 7.96 5.58 -13.41
C ALA A 62 7.32 6.04 -14.72
N ALA A 63 7.99 5.78 -15.86
CA ALA A 63 7.44 6.09 -17.18
C ALA A 63 6.08 5.40 -17.42
N ALA A 64 5.96 4.12 -17.04
CA ALA A 64 4.72 3.36 -17.18
C ALA A 64 3.59 3.91 -16.30
N CYS A 65 3.89 4.35 -15.07
CA CYS A 65 2.93 4.99 -14.16
C CYS A 65 2.50 6.36 -14.70
N VAL A 66 3.44 7.20 -15.13
CA VAL A 66 3.16 8.53 -15.69
C VAL A 66 2.25 8.42 -16.92
N ALA A 67 2.55 7.50 -17.84
CA ALA A 67 1.74 7.27 -19.03
C ALA A 67 0.29 6.85 -18.73
N ARG A 68 0.03 6.26 -17.56
CA ARG A 68 -1.29 5.80 -17.12
C ARG A 68 -1.97 6.73 -16.11
N GLY A 69 -1.30 7.79 -15.66
CA GLY A 69 -1.80 8.67 -14.59
C GLY A 69 -1.87 8.00 -13.22
N VAL A 70 -1.10 6.92 -13.01
CA VAL A 70 -1.00 6.20 -11.72
C VAL A 70 -0.09 7.01 -10.78
N ALA A 71 -0.57 7.26 -9.56
CA ALA A 71 0.21 7.98 -8.55
C ALA A 71 1.40 7.14 -8.08
N ILE A 72 2.56 7.78 -7.87
CA ILE A 72 3.81 7.10 -7.55
C ILE A 72 4.20 7.34 -6.09
N GLY A 73 4.51 6.26 -5.38
CA GLY A 73 5.06 6.26 -4.04
C GLY A 73 6.41 5.58 -3.93
N ALA A 74 7.18 5.96 -2.92
CA ALA A 74 8.46 5.32 -2.60
C ALA A 74 8.23 4.11 -1.68
N HIS A 75 8.58 2.92 -2.17
CA HIS A 75 8.49 1.66 -1.42
C HIS A 75 9.80 1.39 -0.68
N VAL A 76 9.97 2.06 0.44
CA VAL A 76 11.21 2.08 1.22
C VAL A 76 11.33 0.87 2.14
N SER A 77 12.52 0.31 2.27
CA SER A 77 12.74 -0.90 3.04
C SER A 77 14.07 -0.93 3.79
N TYR A 78 14.29 -1.99 4.54
CA TYR A 78 15.62 -2.36 4.98
C TYR A 78 16.54 -2.65 3.78
N ARG A 79 17.84 -2.42 3.92
CA ARG A 79 18.88 -2.79 2.94
C ARG A 79 19.11 -4.31 3.01
N ASP A 80 18.19 -5.07 2.44
CA ASP A 80 18.15 -6.53 2.53
C ASP A 80 17.65 -7.18 1.22
N ARG A 81 18.44 -7.10 0.15
CA ARG A 81 18.07 -7.74 -1.14
C ARG A 81 17.93 -9.25 -1.02
N ILE A 82 18.78 -9.91 -0.22
CA ILE A 82 18.76 -11.37 -0.06
C ILE A 82 17.47 -11.82 0.65
N GLY A 83 17.01 -11.07 1.66
CA GLY A 83 15.76 -11.36 2.38
C GLY A 83 14.57 -10.61 1.83
N PHE A 84 14.71 -9.92 0.69
CA PHE A 84 13.66 -9.14 0.07
C PHE A 84 13.03 -8.13 1.06
N GLY A 85 13.84 -7.52 1.93
CA GLY A 85 13.37 -6.57 2.94
C GLY A 85 12.45 -7.16 4.01
N ARG A 86 12.29 -8.49 4.07
CA ARG A 86 11.36 -9.18 4.98
C ARG A 86 12.01 -9.63 6.28
N ARG A 87 13.32 -9.50 6.41
CA ARG A 87 14.04 -9.76 7.65
C ARG A 87 14.15 -8.46 8.45
N ALA A 88 13.75 -8.51 9.72
CA ALA A 88 13.99 -7.41 10.64
C ALA A 88 15.50 -7.29 10.91
N LEU A 89 16.06 -6.13 10.58
CA LEU A 89 17.45 -5.83 10.85
C LEU A 89 17.54 -4.99 12.13
N ASP A 90 18.53 -5.28 12.96
CA ASP A 90 18.83 -4.47 14.14
C ASP A 90 19.53 -3.17 13.72
N GLN A 91 18.73 -2.13 13.51
CA GLN A 91 19.21 -0.81 13.13
C GLN A 91 18.61 0.25 14.07
N THR A 92 19.42 1.27 14.35
CA THR A 92 18.96 2.42 15.14
C THR A 92 17.91 3.23 14.37
N PRO A 93 16.97 3.91 15.06
CA PRO A 93 16.00 4.78 14.43
C PRO A 93 16.62 5.83 13.49
N GLY A 94 17.75 6.43 13.88
CA GLY A 94 18.46 7.41 13.05
C GLY A 94 19.04 6.81 11.77
N ARG A 95 19.55 5.57 11.81
CA ARG A 95 20.03 4.89 10.60
C ARG A 95 18.86 4.55 9.66
N LEU A 96 17.73 4.08 10.20
CA LEU A 96 16.55 3.81 9.40
C LEU A 96 16.01 5.08 8.73
N ALA A 97 15.99 6.19 9.47
CA ALA A 97 15.60 7.49 8.93
C ALA A 97 16.49 7.92 7.75
N ALA A 98 17.81 7.77 7.88
CA ALA A 98 18.75 8.07 6.79
C ALA A 98 18.55 7.15 5.58
N ASP A 99 18.34 5.86 5.81
CA ASP A 99 18.06 4.87 4.77
C ASP A 99 16.75 5.17 4.01
N VAL A 100 15.73 5.69 4.70
CA VAL A 100 14.47 6.13 4.07
C VAL A 100 14.70 7.35 3.17
N VAL A 101 15.49 8.34 3.62
CA VAL A 101 15.81 9.53 2.81
C VAL A 101 16.60 9.14 1.57
N GLU A 102 17.62 8.29 1.69
CA GLU A 102 18.42 7.83 0.55
C GLU A 102 17.54 7.18 -0.53
N GLN A 103 16.62 6.32 -0.12
CA GLN A 103 15.68 5.65 -1.02
C GLN A 103 14.69 6.62 -1.67
N TRP A 104 14.16 7.56 -0.88
CA TRP A 104 13.28 8.60 -1.38
C TRP A 104 13.96 9.44 -2.46
N GLU A 105 15.17 9.95 -2.18
CA GLU A 105 15.92 10.81 -3.10
C GLU A 105 16.29 10.06 -4.39
N ALA A 106 16.69 8.79 -4.28
CA ALA A 106 16.99 7.96 -5.44
C ALA A 106 15.76 7.80 -6.35
N LEU A 107 14.58 7.51 -5.79
CA LEU A 107 13.37 7.38 -6.59
C LEU A 107 12.92 8.72 -7.18
N VAL A 108 12.98 9.80 -6.40
CA VAL A 108 12.61 11.15 -6.88
C VAL A 108 13.40 11.52 -8.13
N ALA A 109 14.70 11.24 -8.16
CA ALA A 109 15.54 11.52 -9.32
C ALA A 109 15.08 10.77 -10.58
N GLU A 110 14.77 9.47 -10.45
CA GLU A 110 14.32 8.65 -11.58
C GLU A 110 12.91 9.03 -12.07
N VAL A 111 12.01 9.32 -11.14
CA VAL A 111 10.62 9.73 -11.45
C VAL A 111 10.58 11.11 -12.10
N ALA A 112 11.40 12.06 -11.63
CA ALA A 112 11.50 13.40 -12.22
C ALA A 112 12.04 13.37 -13.66
N ALA A 113 12.96 12.44 -13.98
CA ALA A 113 13.46 12.25 -15.34
C ALA A 113 12.35 11.82 -16.33
N GLU A 114 11.30 11.21 -15.85
CA GLU A 114 10.12 10.80 -16.65
C GLU A 114 8.94 11.80 -16.53
N GLY A 115 9.17 12.98 -15.97
CA GLY A 115 8.16 14.04 -15.81
C GLY A 115 7.11 13.74 -14.74
N GLY A 116 7.36 12.76 -13.87
CA GLY A 116 6.49 12.39 -12.76
C GLY A 116 6.86 13.06 -11.44
N THR A 117 6.08 12.74 -10.41
CA THR A 117 6.31 13.20 -9.02
C THR A 117 6.06 12.05 -8.07
N VAL A 118 6.95 11.86 -7.08
CA VAL A 118 6.74 10.92 -5.97
C VAL A 118 5.86 11.61 -4.92
N THR A 119 4.72 11.01 -4.59
CA THR A 119 3.66 11.67 -3.81
C THR A 119 3.48 11.13 -2.41
N TYR A 120 3.95 9.91 -2.14
CA TYR A 120 3.83 9.27 -0.83
C TYR A 120 4.99 8.32 -0.55
N VAL A 121 5.09 7.90 0.71
CA VAL A 121 6.00 6.83 1.15
C VAL A 121 5.18 5.68 1.72
N LYS A 122 5.51 4.48 1.30
CA LYS A 122 5.00 3.22 1.87
C LYS A 122 6.19 2.36 2.30
N PRO A 123 6.38 2.08 3.59
CA PRO A 123 7.39 1.12 4.02
C PRO A 123 7.09 -0.28 3.51
N HIS A 124 8.12 -1.05 3.19
CA HIS A 124 8.03 -2.44 2.73
C HIS A 124 8.36 -3.44 3.83
N GLY A 125 7.71 -4.59 3.78
CA GLY A 125 8.08 -5.81 4.48
C GLY A 125 8.30 -5.63 6.00
N ALA A 126 9.46 -6.00 6.50
CA ALA A 126 9.74 -5.91 7.94
C ALA A 126 9.78 -4.46 8.44
N LEU A 127 10.17 -3.49 7.60
CA LEU A 127 10.14 -2.07 7.96
C LEU A 127 8.70 -1.57 8.14
N TYR A 128 7.75 -2.03 7.30
CA TYR A 128 6.32 -1.70 7.44
C TYR A 128 5.78 -2.04 8.83
N HIS A 129 6.10 -3.25 9.31
CA HIS A 129 5.70 -3.69 10.65
C HIS A 129 6.45 -2.94 11.75
N ARG A 130 7.74 -2.66 11.56
CA ARG A 130 8.56 -1.96 12.56
C ARG A 130 8.08 -0.53 12.80
N VAL A 131 7.85 0.25 11.75
CA VAL A 131 7.39 1.64 11.90
C VAL A 131 5.95 1.70 12.44
N ALA A 132 5.14 0.67 12.19
CA ALA A 132 3.80 0.59 12.75
C ALA A 132 3.76 0.28 14.25
N ALA A 133 4.77 -0.44 14.77
CA ALA A 133 4.80 -0.95 16.13
C ALA A 133 5.72 -0.16 17.08
N ASP A 134 6.74 0.53 16.54
CA ASP A 134 7.80 1.16 17.34
C ASP A 134 7.70 2.69 17.24
N PRO A 135 7.29 3.39 18.33
CA PRO A 135 7.12 4.84 18.32
C PRO A 135 8.41 5.64 18.05
N GLU A 136 9.58 5.12 18.45
CA GLU A 136 10.86 5.82 18.24
C GLU A 136 11.24 5.77 16.76
N VAL A 137 11.09 4.60 16.14
CA VAL A 137 11.31 4.42 14.70
C VAL A 137 10.30 5.24 13.90
N ALA A 138 9.03 5.22 14.28
CA ALA A 138 7.98 6.02 13.66
C ALA A 138 8.31 7.51 13.69
N ALA A 139 8.72 8.03 14.83
CA ALA A 139 9.09 9.44 15.00
C ALA A 139 10.33 9.81 14.15
N ALA A 140 11.34 8.95 14.11
CA ALA A 140 12.55 9.17 13.31
C ALA A 140 12.25 9.18 11.81
N VAL A 141 11.46 8.22 11.31
CA VAL A 141 11.06 8.14 9.90
C VAL A 141 10.21 9.34 9.50
N VAL A 142 9.22 9.71 10.32
CA VAL A 142 8.40 10.91 10.06
C VAL A 142 9.25 12.18 10.06
N GLY A 143 10.19 12.31 11.00
CA GLY A 143 11.13 13.43 11.03
C GLY A 143 11.95 13.56 9.75
N ALA A 144 12.39 12.43 9.20
CA ALA A 144 13.14 12.36 7.93
C ALA A 144 12.29 12.74 6.70
N LEU A 145 11.00 12.45 6.74
CA LEU A 145 10.06 12.76 5.65
C LEU A 145 9.56 14.22 5.68
N ARG A 146 9.75 14.93 6.80
CA ARG A 146 9.28 16.30 6.97
C ARG A 146 9.88 17.22 5.90
N GLY A 147 9.01 17.96 5.18
CA GLY A 147 9.40 18.83 4.08
C GLY A 147 9.79 18.10 2.78
N ARG A 148 9.73 16.76 2.76
CA ARG A 148 9.96 15.93 1.58
C ARG A 148 8.68 15.30 1.05
N CYS A 149 7.88 14.74 1.93
CA CYS A 149 6.68 13.99 1.59
C CYS A 149 5.51 14.36 2.50
N GLY A 150 4.35 14.60 1.91
CA GLY A 150 3.12 14.96 2.65
C GLY A 150 2.26 13.76 3.06
N VAL A 151 2.54 12.56 2.56
CA VAL A 151 1.69 11.37 2.78
C VAL A 151 2.54 10.14 3.11
N VAL A 152 2.13 9.38 4.12
CA VAL A 152 2.69 8.07 4.42
C VAL A 152 1.59 7.02 4.51
N VAL A 153 1.81 5.86 3.89
CA VAL A 153 0.88 4.72 3.94
C VAL A 153 1.28 3.78 5.07
N ALA A 154 0.31 3.37 5.89
CA ALA A 154 0.54 2.53 7.06
C ALA A 154 -0.71 1.69 7.39
N PRO A 155 -0.58 0.59 8.16
CA PRO A 155 -1.75 -0.14 8.65
C PRO A 155 -2.56 0.72 9.63
N PRO A 156 -3.86 0.43 9.81
CA PRO A 156 -4.65 1.02 10.89
C PRO A 156 -3.96 0.86 12.26
N ALA A 157 -4.19 1.81 13.15
CA ALA A 157 -3.60 1.85 14.50
C ALA A 157 -2.06 1.87 14.54
N SER A 158 -1.40 2.40 13.51
CA SER A 158 0.05 2.53 13.44
C SER A 158 0.60 3.59 14.40
N ALA A 159 1.77 3.33 14.98
CA ALA A 159 2.56 4.28 15.76
C ALA A 159 2.96 5.54 14.95
N LEU A 160 2.89 5.49 13.62
CA LEU A 160 3.12 6.65 12.73
C LEU A 160 2.07 7.75 12.92
N ALA A 161 0.85 7.44 13.38
CA ALA A 161 -0.26 8.38 13.37
C ALA A 161 -0.01 9.67 14.17
N ALA A 162 0.55 9.56 15.38
CA ALA A 162 0.81 10.72 16.23
C ALA A 162 1.95 11.61 15.72
N PRO A 163 3.16 11.09 15.42
CA PRO A 163 4.25 11.92 14.90
C PRO A 163 3.94 12.49 13.52
N ALA A 164 3.26 11.76 12.63
CA ALA A 164 2.86 12.24 11.30
C ALA A 164 1.92 13.45 11.42
N ARG A 165 0.89 13.36 12.27
CA ARG A 165 -0.01 14.48 12.54
C ARG A 165 0.75 15.72 13.05
N ALA A 166 1.69 15.54 13.98
CA ALA A 166 2.51 16.62 14.51
C ALA A 166 3.42 17.25 13.45
N ALA A 167 3.82 16.49 12.45
CA ALA A 167 4.65 16.95 11.33
C ALA A 167 3.85 17.51 10.14
N GLY A 168 2.51 17.50 10.18
CA GLY A 168 1.65 17.87 9.05
C GLY A 168 1.66 16.85 7.90
N ILE A 169 2.04 15.60 8.17
CA ILE A 169 2.04 14.47 7.21
C ILE A 169 0.75 13.68 7.41
N ARG A 170 0.02 13.46 6.30
CA ARG A 170 -1.18 12.61 6.31
C ARG A 170 -0.78 11.14 6.39
N VAL A 171 -1.46 10.38 7.24
CA VAL A 171 -1.39 8.91 7.23
C VAL A 171 -2.58 8.38 6.46
N VAL A 172 -2.33 7.61 5.43
CA VAL A 172 -3.33 6.85 4.67
C VAL A 172 -3.34 5.43 5.18
N THR A 173 -4.50 4.97 5.66
CA THR A 173 -4.65 3.62 6.21
C THR A 173 -4.82 2.58 5.11
N GLU A 174 -4.05 1.48 5.21
CA GLU A 174 -3.97 0.44 4.20
C GLU A 174 -4.57 -0.89 4.64
N GLY A 175 -5.37 -1.50 3.76
CA GLY A 175 -5.78 -2.90 3.82
C GLY A 175 -5.22 -3.69 2.64
N PHE A 176 -5.29 -5.01 2.71
CA PHE A 176 -4.72 -5.91 1.69
C PHE A 176 -5.79 -6.86 1.16
N CYS A 177 -5.95 -6.93 -0.16
CA CYS A 177 -6.92 -7.82 -0.80
C CYS A 177 -6.47 -9.29 -0.80
N ASP A 178 -5.16 -9.53 -0.72
CA ASP A 178 -4.51 -10.83 -0.90
C ASP A 178 -3.80 -11.36 0.35
N ARG A 179 -4.07 -10.78 1.53
CA ARG A 179 -3.47 -11.16 2.81
C ARG A 179 -4.51 -11.55 3.85
N GLY A 180 -4.22 -12.59 4.65
CA GLY A 180 -5.04 -12.95 5.80
C GLY A 180 -4.80 -12.06 7.02
N TYR A 181 -5.82 -11.97 7.87
CA TYR A 181 -5.82 -11.14 9.08
C TYR A 181 -6.05 -11.96 10.34
N ASP A 182 -5.40 -11.57 11.44
CA ASP A 182 -5.62 -12.14 12.78
C ASP A 182 -6.80 -11.45 13.50
N ALA A 183 -7.20 -11.96 14.65
CA ALA A 183 -8.30 -11.44 15.48
C ALA A 183 -8.09 -9.99 15.96
N ARG A 184 -6.91 -9.39 15.75
CA ARG A 184 -6.60 -7.99 16.06
C ARG A 184 -6.57 -7.10 14.82
N GLY A 185 -6.96 -7.62 13.65
CA GLY A 185 -6.89 -6.90 12.38
C GLY A 185 -5.47 -6.68 11.86
N ARG A 186 -4.50 -7.48 12.30
CA ARG A 186 -3.12 -7.44 11.82
C ARG A 186 -2.90 -8.54 10.79
N LEU A 187 -1.99 -8.29 9.85
CA LEU A 187 -1.62 -9.30 8.85
C LEU A 187 -1.03 -10.55 9.51
N VAL A 188 -1.51 -11.72 9.12
CA VAL A 188 -0.92 -13.01 9.49
C VAL A 188 0.48 -13.08 8.92
N ALA A 189 1.46 -13.51 9.73
CA ALA A 189 2.85 -13.61 9.31
C ALA A 189 2.99 -14.55 8.09
N ARG A 190 3.76 -14.13 7.09
CA ARG A 190 4.03 -14.96 5.90
C ARG A 190 4.59 -16.32 6.31
N GLY A 191 4.19 -17.38 5.61
CA GLY A 191 4.55 -18.76 5.93
C GLY A 191 3.65 -19.45 6.96
N ARG A 192 2.69 -18.75 7.58
CA ARG A 192 1.64 -19.37 8.39
C ARG A 192 0.42 -19.71 7.52
N PRO A 193 -0.34 -20.76 7.86
CA PRO A 193 -1.61 -21.06 7.19
C PRO A 193 -2.53 -19.83 7.17
N GLY A 194 -3.17 -19.56 6.03
CA GLY A 194 -4.07 -18.45 5.85
C GLY A 194 -3.41 -17.07 5.69
N ALA A 195 -2.07 -16.99 5.62
CA ALA A 195 -1.36 -15.72 5.43
C ALA A 195 -1.64 -15.06 4.08
N LEU A 196 -2.00 -15.83 3.06
CA LEU A 196 -2.30 -15.38 1.71
C LEU A 196 -3.71 -15.76 1.31
N VAL A 197 -4.39 -14.91 0.56
CA VAL A 197 -5.63 -15.20 -0.16
C VAL A 197 -5.24 -15.44 -1.62
N GLU A 198 -5.18 -16.72 -2.01
CA GLU A 198 -4.58 -17.13 -3.30
C GLU A 198 -5.59 -17.12 -4.43
N ASP A 199 -6.86 -17.41 -4.14
CA ASP A 199 -7.90 -17.49 -5.16
C ASP A 199 -8.58 -16.14 -5.44
N LEU A 200 -9.01 -15.96 -6.70
CA LEU A 200 -9.60 -14.69 -7.16
C LEU A 200 -10.97 -14.41 -6.50
N ALA A 201 -11.70 -15.43 -6.08
CA ALA A 201 -12.99 -15.23 -5.42
C ALA A 201 -12.78 -14.65 -4.01
N GLY A 202 -11.78 -15.16 -3.29
CA GLY A 202 -11.35 -14.61 -2.00
C GLY A 202 -10.86 -13.16 -2.11
N VAL A 203 -10.05 -12.86 -3.13
CA VAL A 203 -9.58 -11.48 -3.39
C VAL A 203 -10.76 -10.53 -3.64
N ARG A 204 -11.74 -10.93 -4.48
CA ARG A 204 -12.96 -10.15 -4.72
C ARG A 204 -13.78 -9.92 -3.45
N ALA A 205 -14.00 -10.98 -2.69
CA ALA A 205 -14.76 -10.92 -1.44
C ALA A 205 -14.08 -9.98 -0.43
N GLN A 206 -12.78 -10.10 -0.26
CA GLN A 206 -12.02 -9.29 0.70
C GLN A 206 -11.92 -7.82 0.28
N ALA A 207 -11.71 -7.53 -1.01
CA ALA A 207 -11.71 -6.15 -1.52
C ALA A 207 -13.05 -5.46 -1.23
N ARG A 208 -14.17 -6.14 -1.54
CA ARG A 208 -15.51 -5.62 -1.25
C ARG A 208 -15.75 -5.46 0.24
N SER A 209 -15.38 -6.45 1.04
CA SER A 209 -15.53 -6.44 2.49
C SER A 209 -14.82 -5.25 3.13
N LEU A 210 -13.56 -5.02 2.79
CA LEU A 210 -12.77 -3.89 3.30
C LEU A 210 -13.34 -2.54 2.86
N ALA A 211 -13.77 -2.41 1.60
CA ALA A 211 -14.24 -1.14 1.06
C ALA A 211 -15.67 -0.78 1.49
N VAL A 212 -16.59 -1.76 1.50
CA VAL A 212 -18.03 -1.53 1.70
C VAL A 212 -18.46 -1.85 3.13
N GLU A 213 -18.02 -3.00 3.65
CA GLU A 213 -18.42 -3.48 4.97
C GLU A 213 -17.47 -2.97 6.08
N ARG A 214 -16.35 -2.32 5.69
CA ARG A 214 -15.33 -1.73 6.58
C ARG A 214 -14.78 -2.71 7.59
N GLY A 215 -14.51 -3.91 7.14
CA GLY A 215 -13.96 -4.95 7.97
C GLY A 215 -13.54 -6.17 7.17
N VAL A 216 -13.05 -7.18 7.85
CA VAL A 216 -12.51 -8.38 7.23
C VAL A 216 -12.76 -9.61 8.09
N ALA A 217 -13.02 -10.75 7.45
CA ALA A 217 -13.01 -12.04 8.11
C ALA A 217 -11.56 -12.43 8.46
N THR A 218 -11.33 -12.85 9.71
CA THR A 218 -10.03 -13.32 10.16
C THR A 218 -9.78 -14.77 9.75
N VAL A 219 -8.53 -15.22 9.84
CA VAL A 219 -8.18 -16.63 9.57
C VAL A 219 -8.84 -17.61 10.55
N ASP A 220 -9.28 -17.13 11.69
CA ASP A 220 -9.98 -17.91 12.71
C ASP A 220 -11.51 -17.88 12.52
N GLY A 221 -12.02 -17.14 11.52
CA GLY A 221 -13.43 -17.04 11.18
C GLY A 221 -14.20 -15.92 11.90
N ASP A 222 -13.54 -15.14 12.75
CA ASP A 222 -14.11 -13.98 13.39
C ASP A 222 -14.20 -12.79 12.42
N TRP A 223 -14.94 -11.75 12.79
CA TRP A 223 -15.02 -10.49 12.07
C TRP A 223 -14.32 -9.37 12.81
N VAL A 224 -13.48 -8.61 12.10
CA VAL A 224 -12.80 -7.43 12.64
C VAL A 224 -13.13 -6.21 11.79
N ALA A 225 -13.62 -5.15 12.44
CA ALA A 225 -13.80 -3.84 11.80
C ALA A 225 -12.42 -3.26 11.46
N LEU A 226 -12.25 -2.80 10.20
CA LEU A 226 -11.01 -2.27 9.69
C LEU A 226 -11.29 -1.15 8.69
N GLU A 227 -11.07 0.09 9.10
CA GLU A 227 -11.26 1.25 8.25
C GLU A 227 -9.97 1.56 7.49
N VAL A 228 -10.05 1.50 6.16
CA VAL A 228 -8.92 1.70 5.25
C VAL A 228 -9.26 2.70 4.15
N GLU A 229 -8.26 3.42 3.66
CA GLU A 229 -8.39 4.41 2.59
C GLU A 229 -7.76 3.91 1.28
N THR A 230 -6.89 2.89 1.36
CA THR A 230 -6.28 2.24 0.20
C THR A 230 -6.26 0.72 0.38
N LEU A 231 -6.42 0.01 -0.72
CA LEU A 231 -6.32 -1.46 -0.79
C LEU A 231 -5.10 -1.85 -1.59
N CYS A 232 -4.28 -2.73 -1.04
CA CYS A 232 -3.07 -3.24 -1.70
C CYS A 232 -3.31 -4.62 -2.33
N VAL A 233 -2.75 -4.81 -3.51
CA VAL A 233 -2.50 -6.10 -4.14
C VAL A 233 -1.00 -6.23 -4.39
N HIS A 234 -0.38 -7.29 -3.89
CA HIS A 234 1.06 -7.49 -4.07
C HIS A 234 1.41 -7.88 -5.51
N GLY A 235 2.52 -7.30 -6.04
CA GLY A 235 3.04 -7.56 -7.38
C GLY A 235 4.00 -8.75 -7.47
N ASP A 236 4.56 -9.21 -6.34
CA ASP A 236 5.66 -10.17 -6.25
C ASP A 236 5.27 -11.66 -6.45
N HIS A 237 4.02 -11.94 -6.82
CA HIS A 237 3.52 -13.30 -7.07
C HIS A 237 2.88 -13.43 -8.46
N PRO A 238 3.02 -14.59 -9.13
CA PRO A 238 2.35 -14.87 -10.39
C PRO A 238 0.84 -14.59 -10.33
N GLY A 239 0.28 -13.97 -11.36
CA GLY A 239 -1.14 -13.62 -11.43
C GLY A 239 -1.50 -12.33 -10.66
N ALA A 240 -0.54 -11.46 -10.35
CA ALA A 240 -0.79 -10.18 -9.70
C ALA A 240 -1.75 -9.28 -10.50
N GLY A 241 -1.58 -9.21 -11.83
CA GLY A 241 -2.49 -8.47 -12.71
C GLY A 241 -3.93 -9.00 -12.64
N MET A 242 -4.12 -10.32 -12.61
CA MET A 242 -5.46 -10.94 -12.47
C MET A 242 -6.09 -10.65 -11.10
N ARG A 243 -5.29 -10.64 -10.02
CA ARG A 243 -5.79 -10.26 -8.68
C ARG A 243 -6.17 -8.79 -8.62
N ALA A 244 -5.37 -7.90 -9.20
CA ALA A 244 -5.69 -6.48 -9.28
C ALA A 244 -6.98 -6.24 -10.09
N GLN A 245 -7.13 -6.92 -11.23
CA GLN A 245 -8.36 -6.91 -12.01
C GLN A 245 -9.56 -7.40 -11.18
N ALA A 246 -9.42 -8.52 -10.50
CA ALA A 246 -10.48 -9.09 -9.68
C ALA A 246 -10.90 -8.16 -8.54
N ALA A 247 -9.95 -7.53 -7.85
CA ALA A 247 -10.23 -6.53 -6.83
C ALA A 247 -10.96 -5.33 -7.43
N ARG A 248 -10.47 -4.78 -8.56
CA ARG A 248 -11.07 -3.66 -9.25
C ARG A 248 -12.50 -3.92 -9.68
N GLU A 249 -12.77 -5.05 -10.33
CA GLU A 249 -14.12 -5.47 -10.73
C GLU A 249 -15.08 -5.58 -9.54
N ALA A 250 -14.61 -6.13 -8.41
CA ALA A 250 -15.42 -6.26 -7.21
C ALA A 250 -15.79 -4.90 -6.59
N LEU A 251 -14.88 -3.94 -6.63
CA LEU A 251 -15.12 -2.56 -6.17
C LEU A 251 -16.11 -1.85 -7.08
N ASP A 252 -15.92 -1.92 -8.40
CA ASP A 252 -16.80 -1.29 -9.40
C ASP A 252 -18.23 -1.87 -9.29
N LEU A 253 -18.38 -3.20 -9.18
CA LEU A 253 -19.67 -3.87 -8.96
C LEU A 253 -20.29 -3.52 -7.61
N GLY A 254 -19.48 -3.18 -6.60
CA GLY A 254 -19.91 -2.72 -5.29
C GLY A 254 -20.33 -1.24 -5.26
N GLY A 255 -20.28 -0.52 -6.38
CA GLY A 255 -20.57 0.91 -6.44
C GLY A 255 -19.52 1.79 -5.76
N VAL A 256 -18.29 1.29 -5.62
CA VAL A 256 -17.17 2.00 -5.01
C VAL A 256 -16.41 2.78 -6.08
N GLU A 257 -16.21 4.07 -5.89
CA GLU A 257 -15.33 4.86 -6.75
C GLU A 257 -13.87 4.56 -6.43
N VAL A 258 -13.14 3.98 -7.41
CA VAL A 258 -11.71 3.71 -7.25
C VAL A 258 -10.90 4.90 -7.75
N ARG A 259 -10.27 5.62 -6.82
CA ARG A 259 -9.53 6.86 -7.08
C ARG A 259 -8.35 6.99 -6.13
N SER A 260 -7.20 7.46 -6.67
CA SER A 260 -6.00 7.70 -5.87
C SER A 260 -6.24 8.71 -4.75
N PHE A 261 -5.71 8.40 -3.56
CA PHE A 261 -5.66 9.33 -2.43
C PHE A 261 -4.70 10.51 -2.66
N ALA A 262 -3.77 10.38 -3.60
CA ALA A 262 -2.76 11.38 -3.93
C ALA A 262 -3.21 12.37 -5.04
N GLY A 263 -4.40 12.17 -5.61
CA GLY A 263 -4.91 12.95 -6.73
C GLY A 263 -4.22 12.65 -8.07
N PRO A 264 -4.78 13.07 -9.22
CA PRO A 264 -4.16 12.89 -10.51
C PRO A 264 -2.89 13.76 -10.61
N GLY A 265 -1.75 13.11 -10.89
CA GLY A 265 -0.47 13.77 -11.08
C GLY A 265 0.17 14.34 -9.80
N GLY A 266 -0.22 13.80 -8.62
CA GLY A 266 0.44 14.12 -7.36
C GLY A 266 0.16 15.52 -6.79
N ARG A 267 -0.93 16.16 -7.18
CA ARG A 267 -1.35 17.40 -6.52
C ARG A 267 -2.17 17.07 -5.28
N ASP A 268 -1.68 17.54 -4.15
CA ASP A 268 -2.36 17.42 -2.85
C ASP A 268 -3.77 18.06 -2.93
N PRO A 269 -4.86 17.34 -2.63
CA PRO A 269 -6.20 17.92 -2.59
C PRO A 269 -6.42 18.92 -1.43
N VAL A 270 -5.45 19.11 -0.54
CA VAL A 270 -5.57 19.95 0.67
C VAL A 270 -5.12 21.41 0.45
N THR A 271 -4.53 21.75 -0.70
CA THR A 271 -4.16 23.16 -1.02
C THR A 271 -5.17 23.81 -1.96
N ARG A 272 -6.38 24.07 -1.46
CA ARG A 272 -7.28 25.13 -1.92
C ARG A 272 -7.90 25.84 -0.74
#